data_f8732a9e19fc0474a97dceeb82a5ec55
#
_entry.id   f8732a9e19fc0474a97dceeb82a5ec55
#
_cell.length_a   1.000
_cell.length_b   1.000
_cell.length_c   1.000
_cell.angle_alpha   90.00
_cell.angle_beta   90.00
_cell.angle_gamma   90.00
#
_symmetry.space_group_name_H-M   'P 1'
#
loop_
_entity.id
_entity.type
_entity.pdbx_description
1 polymer ?
#
loop_
_entity_poly.entity_id
_entity_poly.type
_entity_poly.pdbx_seq_one_letter_code
_entity_poly.pdbx_strand_id
1 'polypeptide(L)'
;MPMKRIFATLIFALPLLFCGCSEEEDILPEQRQKIVSYLERTHSPALIPESQVEAGSQQRFYSMSGSTVYRYIDNFYRDGRNELPEITAAAKATITFRAYVFAFSNITDSTFPFYSNDPALQQAYEDMGLTPGAWSFEPLTLDMRGDILKGLRHALLGCRAKDEVEAYMTYNEAFGDKYFTTIPRESPVAWYFRVESVE
;
A
#
# COMPACT_ATOMS: atom_id res chain seq x y z
N MET A 1 40.29 31.03 -68.43
CA MET A 1 40.54 30.61 -67.00
C MET A 1 39.24 30.60 -66.27
N PRO A 2 38.66 29.46 -65.90
CA PRO A 2 37.40 29.42 -65.15
C PRO A 2 37.66 29.26 -63.63
N MET A 3 37.04 30.13 -62.87
CA MET A 3 37.05 30.18 -61.43
C MET A 3 36.15 29.06 -60.84
N LYS A 4 36.73 28.14 -60.07
CA LYS A 4 36.01 27.09 -59.36
C LYS A 4 35.32 27.68 -58.13
N ARG A 5 33.99 27.63 -58.12
CA ARG A 5 33.16 27.92 -56.89
C ARG A 5 33.11 26.68 -56.03
N ILE A 6 33.65 26.78 -54.82
CA ILE A 6 33.55 25.76 -53.79
C ILE A 6 32.25 26.03 -53.03
N PHE A 7 31.25 25.13 -53.14
CA PHE A 7 30.08 25.12 -52.31
C PHE A 7 30.42 24.41 -50.98
N ALA A 8 30.49 25.16 -49.89
CA ALA A 8 30.59 24.61 -48.57
C ALA A 8 29.18 24.27 -48.09
N THR A 9 28.87 22.98 -48.04
CA THR A 9 27.61 22.46 -47.48
C THR A 9 27.73 22.44 -45.96
N LEU A 10 27.06 23.39 -45.28
CA LEU A 10 26.97 23.46 -43.83
C LEU A 10 25.92 22.43 -43.39
N ILE A 11 26.34 21.27 -42.86
CA ILE A 11 25.48 20.26 -42.26
C ILE A 11 25.16 20.78 -40.86
N PHE A 12 23.94 21.27 -40.65
CA PHE A 12 23.37 21.63 -39.37
C PHE A 12 22.96 20.33 -38.68
N ALA A 13 23.83 19.80 -37.83
CA ALA A 13 23.49 18.70 -36.92
C ALA A 13 22.57 19.24 -35.80
N LEU A 14 21.27 18.99 -35.95
CA LEU A 14 20.27 19.26 -34.94
C LEU A 14 20.41 18.19 -33.83
N PRO A 15 20.78 18.54 -32.59
CA PRO A 15 20.75 17.56 -31.50
C PRO A 15 19.29 17.26 -31.18
N LEU A 16 18.83 16.04 -31.50
CA LEU A 16 17.61 15.45 -30.99
C LEU A 16 17.82 15.27 -29.48
N LEU A 17 17.38 16.22 -28.71
CA LEU A 17 17.16 16.04 -27.28
C LEU A 17 16.02 15.01 -27.13
N PHE A 18 16.37 13.75 -26.98
CA PHE A 18 15.47 12.76 -26.42
C PHE A 18 15.21 13.17 -24.96
N CYS A 19 14.17 13.96 -24.71
CA CYS A 19 13.50 13.97 -23.45
C CYS A 19 12.87 12.59 -23.26
N GLY A 20 13.65 11.65 -22.73
CA GLY A 20 13.09 10.46 -22.13
C GLY A 20 12.37 10.91 -20.87
N CYS A 21 11.09 11.29 -20.97
CA CYS A 21 10.20 11.24 -19.81
C CYS A 21 10.23 9.78 -19.38
N SER A 22 10.79 9.51 -18.20
CA SER A 22 10.69 8.19 -17.60
C SER A 22 9.23 7.94 -17.26
N GLU A 23 8.64 6.88 -17.78
CA GLU A 23 7.27 6.44 -17.45
C GLU A 23 7.07 6.30 -15.93
N GLU A 24 8.15 6.13 -15.15
CA GLU A 24 8.14 6.05 -13.69
C GLU A 24 7.65 7.35 -13.00
N GLU A 25 7.89 8.53 -13.58
CA GLU A 25 7.48 9.80 -12.94
C GLU A 25 5.96 9.97 -12.90
N ASP A 26 5.22 9.32 -13.79
CA ASP A 26 3.77 9.45 -13.87
C ASP A 26 3.00 8.41 -13.04
N ILE A 27 3.60 7.23 -12.78
CA ILE A 27 2.92 6.11 -12.09
C ILE A 27 2.57 6.45 -10.64
N LEU A 28 3.49 7.04 -9.88
CA LEU A 28 3.25 7.36 -8.46
C LEU A 28 2.14 8.40 -8.25
N PRO A 29 2.14 9.55 -8.96
CA PRO A 29 1.04 10.50 -8.88
C PRO A 29 -0.30 9.88 -9.28
N GLU A 30 -0.33 9.07 -10.33
CA GLU A 30 -1.54 8.38 -10.79
C GLU A 30 -2.07 7.41 -9.74
N GLN A 31 -1.21 6.57 -9.15
CA GLN A 31 -1.61 5.63 -8.11
C GLN A 31 -2.17 6.35 -6.87
N ARG A 32 -1.51 7.44 -6.44
CA ARG A 32 -2.01 8.28 -5.33
C ARG A 32 -3.41 8.81 -5.61
N GLN A 33 -3.60 9.38 -6.80
CA GLN A 33 -4.90 9.93 -7.20
C GLN A 33 -5.99 8.84 -7.24
N LYS A 34 -5.66 7.65 -7.76
CA LYS A 34 -6.58 6.51 -7.81
C LYS A 34 -6.93 5.99 -6.42
N ILE A 35 -5.95 5.89 -5.49
CA ILE A 35 -6.20 5.48 -4.10
C ILE A 35 -7.13 6.50 -3.43
N VAL A 36 -6.83 7.79 -3.50
CA VAL A 36 -7.67 8.84 -2.92
C VAL A 36 -9.09 8.81 -3.51
N SER A 37 -9.19 8.73 -4.83
CA SER A 37 -10.50 8.63 -5.50
C SER A 37 -11.30 7.40 -5.06
N TYR A 38 -10.63 6.27 -4.86
CA TYR A 38 -11.25 5.07 -4.33
C TYR A 38 -11.78 5.30 -2.91
N LEU A 39 -10.94 5.80 -2.00
CA LEU A 39 -11.30 6.01 -0.59
C LEU A 39 -12.48 6.97 -0.43
N GLU A 40 -12.50 8.05 -1.21
CA GLU A 40 -13.50 9.10 -1.10
C GLU A 40 -14.82 8.79 -1.82
N ARG A 41 -14.82 7.91 -2.83
CA ARG A 41 -15.97 7.71 -3.71
C ARG A 41 -16.47 6.29 -3.84
N THR A 42 -15.59 5.31 -3.75
CA THR A 42 -15.91 3.90 -4.05
C THR A 42 -15.89 3.02 -2.81
N HIS A 43 -15.00 3.34 -1.86
CA HIS A 43 -14.90 2.65 -0.58
C HIS A 43 -16.24 2.66 0.16
N SER A 44 -16.56 1.59 0.86
CA SER A 44 -17.80 1.49 1.64
C SER A 44 -17.47 1.22 3.11
N PRO A 45 -17.69 2.24 3.96
CA PRO A 45 -18.23 3.58 3.70
C PRO A 45 -17.22 4.51 2.99
N ALA A 46 -17.70 5.54 2.29
CA ALA A 46 -16.83 6.59 1.77
C ALA A 46 -16.11 7.31 2.93
N LEU A 47 -14.85 7.63 2.74
CA LEU A 47 -13.97 8.21 3.75
C LEU A 47 -13.63 9.66 3.38
N ILE A 48 -13.32 10.47 4.39
CA ILE A 48 -12.77 11.81 4.20
C ILE A 48 -11.31 11.86 4.66
N PRO A 49 -10.49 12.80 4.18
CA PRO A 49 -9.16 13.00 4.74
C PRO A 49 -9.24 13.37 6.23
N GLU A 50 -8.29 12.88 7.04
CA GLU A 50 -8.22 13.22 8.48
C GLU A 50 -8.26 14.72 8.74
N SER A 51 -7.65 15.52 7.86
CA SER A 51 -7.64 17.00 7.97
C SER A 51 -9.02 17.67 7.82
N GLN A 52 -10.02 16.93 7.34
CA GLN A 52 -11.41 17.41 7.17
C GLN A 52 -12.35 16.91 8.25
N VAL A 53 -11.85 16.14 9.22
CA VAL A 53 -12.67 15.64 10.34
C VAL A 53 -13.04 16.78 11.26
N GLU A 54 -14.33 16.98 11.47
CA GLU A 54 -14.84 17.99 12.39
C GLU A 54 -14.57 17.60 13.85
N ALA A 55 -14.15 18.57 14.66
CA ALA A 55 -13.85 18.33 16.06
C ALA A 55 -15.09 17.78 16.81
N GLY A 56 -14.90 16.65 17.50
CA GLY A 56 -15.97 15.98 18.25
C GLY A 56 -16.93 15.13 17.41
N SER A 57 -16.71 15.04 16.09
CA SER A 57 -17.48 14.13 15.23
C SER A 57 -16.88 12.71 15.27
N GLN A 58 -17.68 11.73 14.82
CA GLN A 58 -17.21 10.36 14.58
C GLN A 58 -17.22 10.02 13.09
N GLN A 59 -16.83 11.00 12.27
CA GLN A 59 -16.73 10.82 10.83
C GLN A 59 -15.64 9.79 10.50
N ARG A 60 -15.90 8.91 9.54
CA ARG A 60 -14.95 7.94 9.07
C ARG A 60 -13.93 8.61 8.16
N PHE A 61 -12.66 8.40 8.46
CA PHE A 61 -11.59 9.09 7.75
C PHE A 61 -10.42 8.17 7.45
N TYR A 62 -9.61 8.57 6.48
CA TYR A 62 -8.30 7.99 6.26
C TYR A 62 -7.21 8.98 6.68
N SER A 63 -6.17 8.46 7.31
CA SER A 63 -4.93 9.19 7.59
C SER A 63 -3.86 8.82 6.55
N MET A 64 -2.91 9.73 6.33
CA MET A 64 -1.76 9.47 5.46
C MET A 64 -0.50 9.35 6.33
N SER A 65 0.18 8.20 6.22
CA SER A 65 1.46 7.94 6.90
C SER A 65 2.57 7.78 5.85
N GLY A 66 3.76 8.28 6.17
CA GLY A 66 4.76 8.43 5.13
C GLY A 66 4.26 9.38 4.03
N SER A 67 4.61 9.12 2.77
CA SER A 67 4.16 9.97 1.66
C SER A 67 3.06 9.34 0.81
N THR A 68 2.82 8.02 0.93
CA THR A 68 1.95 7.28 0.01
C THR A 68 1.30 6.04 0.65
N VAL A 69 1.16 6.04 1.96
CA VAL A 69 0.40 5.02 2.70
C VAL A 69 -0.85 5.67 3.27
N TYR A 70 -2.00 5.20 2.85
CA TYR A 70 -3.31 5.67 3.27
C TYR A 70 -3.92 4.63 4.19
N ARG A 71 -4.30 5.03 5.40
CA ARG A 71 -4.76 4.12 6.45
C ARG A 71 -6.14 4.51 6.94
N TYR A 72 -7.05 3.56 6.95
CA TYR A 72 -8.33 3.63 7.60
C TYR A 72 -8.36 2.65 8.79
N ILE A 73 -8.87 3.08 9.95
CA ILE A 73 -9.10 2.25 11.12
C ILE A 73 -10.61 2.17 11.33
N ASP A 74 -11.21 1.03 11.02
CA ASP A 74 -12.67 0.88 11.03
C ASP A 74 -13.27 1.14 12.42
N ASN A 75 -12.62 0.63 13.44
CA ASN A 75 -13.06 0.75 14.84
C ASN A 75 -12.31 1.86 15.62
N PHE A 76 -11.94 2.96 14.94
CA PHE A 76 -11.17 4.07 15.55
C PHE A 76 -11.84 4.67 16.79
N TYR A 77 -13.16 4.82 16.74
CA TYR A 77 -13.94 5.45 17.81
C TYR A 77 -14.48 4.47 18.87
N ARG A 78 -13.98 3.23 18.90
CA ARG A 78 -14.41 2.27 19.93
C ARG A 78 -14.03 2.74 21.33
N ASP A 79 -14.87 2.44 22.32
CA ASP A 79 -14.63 2.76 23.72
C ASP A 79 -13.33 2.11 24.22
N GLY A 80 -12.58 2.86 25.04
CA GLY A 80 -11.32 2.40 25.65
C GLY A 80 -10.14 2.24 24.68
N ARG A 81 -10.26 2.62 23.40
CA ARG A 81 -9.16 2.48 22.43
C ARG A 81 -7.89 3.17 22.91
N ASN A 82 -8.00 4.37 23.46
CA ASN A 82 -6.85 5.17 23.90
C ASN A 82 -6.12 4.61 25.13
N GLU A 83 -6.73 3.69 25.83
CA GLU A 83 -6.15 2.99 26.99
C GLU A 83 -5.31 1.77 26.56
N LEU A 84 -5.45 1.32 25.31
CA LEU A 84 -4.74 0.17 24.80
C LEU A 84 -3.31 0.54 24.35
N PRO A 85 -2.36 -0.41 24.44
CA PRO A 85 -0.98 -0.20 23.98
C PRO A 85 -0.93 0.24 22.52
N GLU A 86 -0.06 1.23 22.27
CA GLU A 86 0.18 1.80 20.94
C GLU A 86 1.45 1.22 20.30
N ILE A 87 1.41 0.97 19.00
CA ILE A 87 2.58 0.53 18.24
C ILE A 87 3.51 1.73 18.03
N THR A 88 4.63 1.72 18.75
CA THR A 88 5.73 2.67 18.60
C THR A 88 6.83 2.08 17.69
N ALA A 89 7.83 2.88 17.36
CA ALA A 89 8.98 2.43 16.57
C ALA A 89 9.84 1.36 17.26
N ALA A 90 9.65 1.12 18.57
CA ALA A 90 10.38 0.12 19.36
C ALA A 90 9.50 -1.08 19.77
N ALA A 91 8.22 -1.06 19.44
CA ALA A 91 7.26 -2.09 19.81
C ALA A 91 7.41 -3.37 19.00
N LYS A 92 6.82 -4.45 19.51
CA LYS A 92 6.46 -5.63 18.72
C LYS A 92 4.95 -5.66 18.56
N ALA A 93 4.49 -5.85 17.33
CA ALA A 93 3.07 -5.95 17.01
C ALA A 93 2.75 -7.34 16.49
N THR A 94 1.75 -7.99 17.07
CA THR A 94 1.22 -9.25 16.55
C THR A 94 -0.04 -8.96 15.76
N ILE A 95 -0.08 -9.44 14.51
CA ILE A 95 -1.19 -9.16 13.58
C ILE A 95 -1.73 -10.43 12.91
N THR A 96 -3.02 -10.40 12.62
CA THR A 96 -3.68 -11.27 11.64
C THR A 96 -3.99 -10.41 10.42
N PHE A 97 -3.70 -10.90 9.20
CA PHE A 97 -3.79 -10.05 8.01
C PHE A 97 -4.21 -10.81 6.75
N ARG A 98 -4.67 -10.02 5.77
CA ARG A 98 -4.88 -10.37 4.36
C ARG A 98 -4.24 -9.30 3.49
N ALA A 99 -3.40 -9.68 2.53
CA ALA A 99 -2.72 -8.75 1.63
C ALA A 99 -3.12 -8.99 0.18
N TYR A 100 -3.41 -7.91 -0.55
CA TYR A 100 -3.97 -7.93 -1.89
C TYR A 100 -3.18 -7.05 -2.85
N VAL A 101 -3.07 -7.46 -4.11
CA VAL A 101 -2.79 -6.50 -5.18
C VAL A 101 -4.01 -5.61 -5.33
N PHE A 102 -3.81 -4.30 -5.22
CA PHE A 102 -4.93 -3.37 -5.14
C PHE A 102 -5.32 -2.84 -6.53
N ALA A 103 -6.53 -3.18 -6.96
CA ALA A 103 -7.07 -2.81 -8.26
C ALA A 103 -7.96 -1.54 -8.23
N PHE A 104 -7.83 -0.70 -7.19
CA PHE A 104 -8.62 0.53 -6.99
C PHE A 104 -10.15 0.28 -6.95
N SER A 105 -10.54 -0.88 -6.51
CA SER A 105 -11.93 -1.31 -6.36
C SER A 105 -12.15 -1.98 -5.02
N ASN A 106 -13.39 -2.15 -4.60
CA ASN A 106 -13.71 -2.85 -3.36
C ASN A 106 -13.16 -4.28 -3.38
N ILE A 107 -12.47 -4.62 -2.30
CA ILE A 107 -12.06 -5.98 -2.01
C ILE A 107 -13.28 -6.71 -1.44
N THR A 108 -13.66 -7.80 -2.07
CA THR A 108 -14.83 -8.60 -1.70
C THR A 108 -14.41 -9.98 -1.25
N ASP A 109 -15.33 -10.77 -0.71
CA ASP A 109 -15.06 -12.16 -0.30
C ASP A 109 -14.55 -13.05 -1.45
N SER A 110 -14.83 -12.67 -2.69
CA SER A 110 -14.31 -13.35 -3.88
C SER A 110 -12.90 -12.92 -4.28
N THR A 111 -12.37 -11.83 -3.68
CA THR A 111 -11.02 -11.36 -3.94
C THR A 111 -10.03 -12.17 -3.12
N PHE A 112 -9.18 -12.95 -3.79
CA PHE A 112 -8.24 -13.81 -3.08
C PHE A 112 -6.95 -13.06 -2.75
N PRO A 113 -6.48 -13.05 -1.47
CA PRO A 113 -5.25 -12.38 -1.11
C PRO A 113 -4.03 -13.14 -1.66
N PHE A 114 -2.98 -12.42 -2.05
CA PHE A 114 -1.71 -13.04 -2.44
C PHE A 114 -0.91 -13.56 -1.22
N TYR A 115 -1.21 -13.02 -0.03
CA TYR A 115 -0.62 -13.46 1.23
C TYR A 115 -1.58 -13.21 2.38
N SER A 116 -1.68 -14.18 3.30
CA SER A 116 -2.55 -14.08 4.47
C SER A 116 -2.10 -15.07 5.55
N ASN A 117 -2.30 -14.70 6.81
CA ASN A 117 -2.25 -15.62 7.94
C ASN A 117 -3.62 -15.73 8.65
N ASP A 118 -4.68 -15.29 7.98
CA ASP A 118 -6.04 -15.40 8.51
C ASP A 118 -6.48 -16.87 8.53
N PRO A 119 -6.74 -17.47 9.71
CA PRO A 119 -7.14 -18.87 9.81
C PRO A 119 -8.46 -19.18 9.10
N ALA A 120 -9.32 -18.19 8.87
CA ALA A 120 -10.55 -18.37 8.11
C ALA A 120 -10.33 -18.73 6.64
N LEU A 121 -9.14 -18.46 6.12
CA LEU A 121 -8.77 -18.78 4.73
C LEU A 121 -7.98 -20.08 4.57
N GLN A 122 -7.59 -20.73 5.67
CA GLN A 122 -6.73 -21.91 5.62
C GLN A 122 -7.32 -22.99 4.70
N GLN A 123 -8.57 -23.37 4.91
CA GLN A 123 -9.22 -24.42 4.12
C GLN A 123 -9.28 -24.06 2.63
N ALA A 124 -9.57 -22.79 2.31
CA ALA A 124 -9.62 -22.33 0.91
C ALA A 124 -8.25 -22.43 0.23
N TYR A 125 -7.17 -22.10 0.93
CA TYR A 125 -5.80 -22.28 0.41
C TYR A 125 -5.44 -23.76 0.21
N GLU A 126 -5.81 -24.63 1.13
CA GLU A 126 -5.59 -26.06 1.02
C GLU A 126 -6.36 -26.68 -0.15
N ASP A 127 -7.64 -26.28 -0.35
CA ASP A 127 -8.46 -26.69 -1.48
C ASP A 127 -7.88 -26.22 -2.84
N MET A 128 -7.15 -25.11 -2.83
CA MET A 128 -6.41 -24.58 -4.01
C MET A 128 -5.04 -25.25 -4.22
N GLY A 129 -4.67 -26.21 -3.38
CA GLY A 129 -3.44 -26.98 -3.51
C GLY A 129 -2.28 -26.53 -2.62
N LEU A 130 -2.51 -25.64 -1.65
CA LEU A 130 -1.50 -25.36 -0.64
C LEU A 130 -1.29 -26.60 0.24
N THR A 131 -0.05 -27.08 0.31
CA THR A 131 0.28 -28.22 1.17
C THR A 131 0.11 -27.82 2.64
N PRO A 132 -0.66 -28.58 3.45
CA PRO A 132 -0.79 -28.35 4.87
C PRO A 132 0.57 -28.21 5.55
N GLY A 133 0.76 -27.16 6.37
CA GLY A 133 2.02 -26.87 7.05
C GLY A 133 3.09 -26.14 6.23
N ALA A 134 2.91 -25.96 4.92
CA ALA A 134 3.80 -25.15 4.10
C ALA A 134 3.62 -23.63 4.33
N TRP A 135 2.55 -23.25 5.01
CA TRP A 135 2.16 -21.89 5.30
C TRP A 135 1.55 -21.80 6.71
N SER A 136 1.92 -20.76 7.46
CA SER A 136 1.37 -20.57 8.79
C SER A 136 0.17 -19.63 8.77
N PHE A 137 -0.93 -20.06 9.39
CA PHE A 137 -2.11 -19.24 9.66
C PHE A 137 -2.15 -18.77 11.12
N GLU A 138 -1.02 -18.79 11.80
CA GLU A 138 -0.88 -18.22 13.14
C GLU A 138 -0.62 -16.71 13.07
N PRO A 139 -1.05 -15.93 14.07
CA PRO A 139 -0.76 -14.50 14.13
C PRO A 139 0.75 -14.23 14.02
N LEU A 140 1.12 -13.23 13.20
CA LEU A 140 2.49 -12.87 12.90
C LEU A 140 2.98 -11.77 13.83
N THR A 141 4.06 -12.02 14.57
CA THR A 141 4.72 -11.00 15.39
C THR A 141 5.81 -10.29 14.60
N LEU A 142 5.68 -8.97 14.49
CA LEU A 142 6.60 -8.07 13.79
C LEU A 142 7.33 -7.19 14.82
N ASP A 143 8.67 -7.21 14.81
CA ASP A 143 9.48 -6.22 15.55
C ASP A 143 9.59 -4.96 14.69
N MET A 144 9.10 -3.83 15.21
CA MET A 144 9.11 -2.55 14.48
C MET A 144 10.52 -2.04 14.16
N ARG A 145 11.56 -2.59 14.77
CA ARG A 145 12.99 -2.33 14.44
C ARG A 145 13.56 -3.31 13.42
N GLY A 146 12.83 -4.40 13.15
CA GLY A 146 13.25 -5.47 12.23
C GLY A 146 13.10 -5.10 10.75
N ASP A 147 13.29 -6.08 9.89
CA ASP A 147 13.06 -5.93 8.45
C ASP A 147 11.57 -6.14 8.13
N ILE A 148 10.83 -5.04 8.03
CA ILE A 148 9.41 -5.01 7.70
C ILE A 148 9.24 -4.22 6.41
N LEU A 149 8.32 -4.65 5.55
CA LEU A 149 7.91 -3.90 4.37
C LEU A 149 7.64 -2.43 4.75
N LYS A 150 8.26 -1.50 4.03
CA LYS A 150 8.28 -0.07 4.40
C LYS A 150 6.86 0.50 4.60
N GLY A 151 5.96 0.25 3.66
CA GLY A 151 4.58 0.72 3.77
C GLY A 151 3.81 0.05 4.92
N LEU A 152 4.06 -1.23 5.20
CA LEU A 152 3.43 -1.90 6.34
C LEU A 152 3.91 -1.32 7.67
N ARG A 153 5.20 -0.98 7.79
CA ARG A 153 5.73 -0.25 8.95
C ARG A 153 5.00 1.08 9.15
N HIS A 154 4.81 1.87 8.08
CA HIS A 154 4.09 3.13 8.14
C HIS A 154 2.62 2.92 8.52
N ALA A 155 1.98 1.86 8.02
CA ALA A 155 0.60 1.54 8.35
C ALA A 155 0.42 1.13 9.82
N LEU A 156 1.38 0.42 10.41
CA LEU A 156 1.33 -0.07 11.78
C LEU A 156 1.57 1.02 12.83
N LEU A 157 2.49 1.98 12.56
CA LEU A 157 2.85 3.02 13.53
C LEU A 157 1.63 3.82 13.98
N GLY A 158 1.43 3.94 15.31
CA GLY A 158 0.30 4.63 15.92
C GLY A 158 -1.00 3.83 15.96
N CYS A 159 -1.05 2.61 15.40
CA CYS A 159 -2.14 1.69 15.66
C CYS A 159 -2.08 1.18 17.10
N ARG A 160 -3.21 0.74 17.61
CA ARG A 160 -3.34 0.19 18.96
C ARG A 160 -3.81 -1.25 18.92
N ALA A 161 -3.57 -1.99 19.99
CA ALA A 161 -4.12 -3.33 20.11
C ALA A 161 -5.63 -3.34 19.82
N LYS A 162 -6.10 -4.36 19.10
CA LYS A 162 -7.48 -4.54 18.61
C LYS A 162 -7.93 -3.55 17.52
N ASP A 163 -7.05 -2.71 16.95
CA ASP A 163 -7.39 -1.94 15.76
C ASP A 163 -7.63 -2.87 14.57
N GLU A 164 -8.70 -2.59 13.81
CA GLU A 164 -9.02 -3.20 12.53
C GLU A 164 -8.71 -2.18 11.45
N VAL A 165 -7.74 -2.51 10.59
CA VAL A 165 -7.04 -1.54 9.75
C VAL A 165 -7.06 -1.98 8.30
N GLU A 166 -7.38 -1.02 7.44
CA GLU A 166 -7.14 -1.10 6.01
C GLU A 166 -6.05 -0.10 5.62
N ALA A 167 -4.99 -0.59 5.00
CA ALA A 167 -3.88 0.24 4.55
C ALA A 167 -3.66 0.04 3.06
N TYR A 168 -3.68 1.13 2.32
CA TYR A 168 -3.48 1.19 0.87
C TYR A 168 -2.18 1.91 0.59
N MET A 169 -1.32 1.32 -0.22
CA MET A 169 -0.01 1.90 -0.50
C MET A 169 0.36 1.79 -1.97
N THR A 170 1.07 2.77 -2.45
CA THR A 170 1.65 2.76 -3.79
C THR A 170 2.79 1.76 -3.88
N TYR A 171 3.18 1.39 -5.09
CA TYR A 171 4.17 0.35 -5.34
C TYR A 171 5.52 0.59 -4.64
N ASN A 172 5.97 1.83 -4.53
CA ASN A 172 7.26 2.19 -3.92
C ASN A 172 7.30 2.02 -2.39
N GLU A 173 6.15 1.96 -1.73
CA GLU A 173 6.01 1.59 -0.32
C GLU A 173 5.78 0.08 -0.15
N ALA A 174 5.48 -0.61 -1.26
CA ALA A 174 5.24 -2.05 -1.33
C ALA A 174 6.48 -2.80 -1.88
N PHE A 175 6.34 -3.47 -3.01
CA PHE A 175 7.37 -4.36 -3.57
C PHE A 175 8.24 -3.70 -4.66
N GLY A 176 8.00 -2.42 -4.95
CA GLY A 176 8.78 -1.64 -5.91
C GLY A 176 8.52 -2.03 -7.36
N ASP A 177 9.54 -1.85 -8.18
CA ASP A 177 9.55 -2.09 -9.62
C ASP A 177 9.89 -3.54 -10.00
N LYS A 178 9.89 -4.45 -9.04
CA LYS A 178 10.28 -5.86 -9.24
C LYS A 178 9.07 -6.78 -9.18
N TYR A 179 9.13 -7.86 -9.93
CA TYR A 179 8.22 -8.98 -9.71
C TYR A 179 8.52 -9.62 -8.36
N PHE A 180 7.49 -9.82 -7.58
CA PHE A 180 7.58 -10.54 -6.33
C PHE A 180 6.53 -11.66 -6.31
N THR A 181 6.93 -12.89 -6.55
CA THR A 181 6.04 -14.05 -6.68
C THR A 181 4.93 -13.83 -7.73
N THR A 182 3.69 -13.66 -7.29
CA THR A 182 2.51 -13.39 -8.14
C THR A 182 2.17 -11.91 -8.26
N ILE A 183 2.97 -11.02 -7.63
CA ILE A 183 2.72 -9.58 -7.63
C ILE A 183 3.46 -8.97 -8.83
N PRO A 184 2.74 -8.35 -9.79
CA PRO A 184 3.35 -7.67 -10.89
C PRO A 184 4.22 -6.48 -10.44
N ARG A 185 5.12 -6.03 -11.31
CA ARG A 185 5.89 -4.81 -11.08
C ARG A 185 4.96 -3.63 -10.82
N GLU A 186 5.42 -2.69 -10.02
CA GLU A 186 4.74 -1.41 -9.80
C GLU A 186 3.28 -1.56 -9.34
N SER A 187 2.95 -2.69 -8.70
CA SER A 187 1.62 -2.91 -8.18
C SER A 187 1.40 -2.20 -6.86
N PRO A 188 0.35 -1.38 -6.74
CA PRO A 188 -0.12 -0.93 -5.44
C PRO A 188 -0.70 -2.11 -4.68
N VAL A 189 -0.62 -2.07 -3.36
CA VAL A 189 -1.14 -3.16 -2.51
C VAL A 189 -2.06 -2.62 -1.42
N ALA A 190 -2.97 -3.48 -0.98
CA ALA A 190 -3.77 -3.24 0.20
C ALA A 190 -3.47 -4.30 1.27
N TRP A 191 -3.33 -3.85 2.51
CA TRP A 191 -3.20 -4.70 3.68
C TRP A 191 -4.38 -4.48 4.60
N TYR A 192 -5.16 -5.52 4.82
CA TYR A 192 -6.22 -5.56 5.81
C TYR A 192 -5.71 -6.36 6.99
N PHE A 193 -5.60 -5.73 8.15
CA PHE A 193 -5.05 -6.40 9.32
C PHE A 193 -5.74 -6.01 10.62
N ARG A 194 -5.73 -6.95 11.54
CA ARG A 194 -6.11 -6.73 12.92
C ARG A 194 -4.87 -6.78 13.80
N VAL A 195 -4.73 -5.81 14.70
CA VAL A 195 -3.67 -5.82 15.72
C VAL A 195 -4.13 -6.68 16.89
N GLU A 196 -3.55 -7.85 17.05
CA GLU A 196 -3.93 -8.77 18.14
C GLU A 196 -3.34 -8.31 19.47
N SER A 197 -2.04 -7.98 19.49
CA SER A 197 -1.34 -7.47 20.66
C SER A 197 -0.20 -6.53 20.31
N VAL A 198 0.24 -5.75 21.30
CA VAL A 198 1.40 -4.85 21.23
C VAL A 198 2.25 -5.04 22.49
N GLU A 199 3.57 -5.24 22.29
CA GLU A 199 4.58 -5.43 23.34
C GLU A 199 5.71 -4.38 23.23
#